data_5fd8647138156f47b1cae85811b0ea66
#
_entry.id   5fd8647138156f47b1cae85811b0ea66
#
_cell.length_a   1.000
_cell.length_b   1.000
_cell.length_c   1.000
_cell.angle_alpha   90.00
_cell.angle_beta   90.00
_cell.angle_gamma   90.00
#
_symmetry.space_group_name_H-M   'P 1'
#
loop_
_entity.id
_entity.type
_entity.pdbx_description
1 polymer ?
#
loop_
_entity_poly.entity_id
_entity_poly.type
_entity_poly.pdbx_seq_one_letter_code
_entity_poly.pdbx_strand_id
1 'polypeptide(L)'
;MRPLVVTEFTTLDGVVQAPGGPDEDTTGGFAHGGWLVPFFEDTLGAQMDAWFAGVEDFLLGRGTYEIFAAAWPQAPTEDDPVAEALNTRTKHVASRTLTSLDWSGARLVEGDVVEAVQALRDRDGGELQVHGSPGLVQTLLRADLVDELRLVVAPVVLGEGERLFGEGVIPRS
;
A
#
# COMPACT_ATOMS: atom_id res chain seq x y z
N MET A 1 -13.81 13.94 -9.46
CA MET A 1 -13.51 12.87 -8.46
C MET A 1 -12.39 12.00 -9.02
N ARG A 2 -11.29 11.86 -8.33
CA ARG A 2 -10.15 11.03 -8.75
C ARG A 2 -10.29 9.57 -8.29
N PRO A 3 -9.74 8.60 -9.04
CA PRO A 3 -9.84 7.20 -8.66
C PRO A 3 -9.00 6.87 -7.41
N LEU A 4 -9.54 6.01 -6.55
CA LEU A 4 -8.81 5.37 -5.46
C LEU A 4 -8.46 3.95 -5.87
N VAL A 5 -7.16 3.70 -5.98
CA VAL A 5 -6.60 2.45 -6.51
C VAL A 5 -5.82 1.76 -5.39
N VAL A 6 -6.17 0.53 -5.09
CA VAL A 6 -5.40 -0.31 -4.17
C VAL A 6 -4.45 -1.18 -4.98
N THR A 7 -3.17 -1.15 -4.65
CA THR A 7 -2.14 -1.99 -5.26
C THR A 7 -1.49 -2.82 -4.17
N GLU A 8 -1.57 -4.15 -4.29
CA GLU A 8 -1.06 -5.06 -3.28
C GLU A 8 -0.37 -6.29 -3.89
N PHE A 9 0.64 -6.78 -3.18
CA PHE A 9 1.21 -8.09 -3.40
C PHE A 9 0.53 -9.09 -2.47
N THR A 10 0.13 -10.24 -2.99
CA THR A 10 -0.55 -11.26 -2.20
C THR A 10 -0.11 -12.66 -2.58
N THR A 11 -0.20 -13.59 -1.64
CA THR A 11 -0.05 -15.02 -1.89
C THR A 11 -1.37 -15.61 -2.40
N LEU A 12 -1.36 -16.88 -2.83
CA LEU A 12 -2.59 -17.60 -3.22
C LEU A 12 -3.61 -17.72 -2.08
N ASP A 13 -3.16 -17.75 -0.83
CA ASP A 13 -4.04 -17.79 0.34
C ASP A 13 -4.29 -16.40 0.94
N GLY A 14 -3.94 -15.32 0.22
CA GLY A 14 -4.33 -13.95 0.53
C GLY A 14 -3.46 -13.23 1.55
N VAL A 15 -2.29 -13.75 1.89
CA VAL A 15 -1.33 -13.10 2.80
C VAL A 15 -0.64 -11.96 2.08
N VAL A 16 -0.53 -10.80 2.74
CA VAL A 16 0.11 -9.57 2.23
C VAL A 16 1.28 -9.11 3.11
N GLN A 17 1.52 -9.77 4.23
CA GLN A 17 2.56 -9.40 5.19
C GLN A 17 3.96 -9.63 4.64
N ALA A 18 4.84 -8.64 4.74
CA ALA A 18 6.28 -8.69 4.45
C ALA A 18 6.66 -9.32 3.10
N PRO A 19 6.15 -8.87 1.95
CA PRO A 19 6.50 -9.43 0.65
C PRO A 19 7.96 -9.20 0.26
N GLY A 20 8.55 -8.06 0.65
CA GLY A 20 9.82 -7.56 0.09
C GLY A 20 11.08 -7.98 0.86
N GLY A 21 10.96 -8.43 2.11
CA GLY A 21 12.14 -8.81 2.88
C GLY A 21 11.84 -9.63 4.12
N PRO A 22 12.82 -10.43 4.61
CA PRO A 22 12.61 -11.30 5.76
C PRO A 22 12.34 -10.55 7.08
N ASP A 23 12.85 -9.34 7.20
CA ASP A 23 12.73 -8.50 8.39
C ASP A 23 11.79 -7.30 8.18
N GLU A 24 11.04 -7.27 7.06
CA GLU A 24 10.17 -6.15 6.69
C GLU A 24 9.03 -5.96 7.69
N ASP A 25 8.36 -7.03 8.06
CA ASP A 25 7.32 -7.05 9.09
C ASP A 25 7.26 -8.41 9.78
N THR A 26 7.83 -8.47 10.97
CA THR A 26 7.84 -9.67 11.82
C THR A 26 6.73 -9.68 12.88
N THR A 27 5.75 -8.79 12.77
CA THR A 27 4.63 -8.68 13.70
C THR A 27 3.91 -10.02 13.85
N GLY A 28 3.51 -10.35 15.05
CA GLY A 28 2.87 -11.64 15.35
C GLY A 28 3.79 -12.87 15.26
N GLY A 29 5.10 -12.68 15.12
CA GLY A 29 6.07 -13.78 14.96
C GLY A 29 6.15 -14.30 13.51
N PHE A 30 5.67 -13.55 12.53
CA PHE A 30 5.71 -13.96 11.13
C PHE A 30 7.14 -14.19 10.65
N ALA A 31 7.39 -15.39 10.11
CA ALA A 31 8.73 -15.86 9.76
C ALA A 31 8.95 -16.06 8.24
N HIS A 32 7.97 -15.74 7.41
CA HIS A 32 7.99 -16.01 5.96
C HIS A 32 8.22 -14.74 5.11
N GLY A 33 8.79 -13.68 5.69
CA GLY A 33 9.07 -12.44 4.97
C GLY A 33 9.96 -12.66 3.74
N GLY A 34 9.79 -11.79 2.74
CA GLY A 34 10.53 -11.88 1.46
C GLY A 34 9.98 -12.90 0.47
N TRP A 35 8.77 -13.39 0.68
CA TRP A 35 8.16 -14.43 -0.17
C TRP A 35 7.93 -13.99 -1.62
N LEU A 36 7.88 -12.69 -1.91
CA LEU A 36 7.75 -12.18 -3.27
C LEU A 36 9.09 -12.15 -4.02
N VAL A 37 10.21 -12.00 -3.33
CA VAL A 37 11.54 -11.77 -3.94
C VAL A 37 11.89 -12.78 -5.02
N PRO A 38 11.66 -14.11 -4.86
CA PRO A 38 11.96 -15.08 -5.91
C PRO A 38 11.15 -14.93 -7.20
N PHE A 39 10.05 -14.16 -7.15
CA PHE A 39 9.13 -13.94 -8.28
C PHE A 39 9.22 -12.53 -8.85
N PHE A 40 10.08 -11.68 -8.28
CA PHE A 40 10.27 -10.33 -8.76
C PHE A 40 11.23 -10.34 -9.95
N GLU A 41 10.69 -10.15 -11.13
CA GLU A 41 11.40 -10.16 -12.40
C GLU A 41 11.08 -8.90 -13.21
N ASP A 42 11.78 -8.69 -14.34
CA ASP A 42 11.67 -7.48 -15.17
C ASP A 42 10.23 -7.16 -15.60
N THR A 43 9.42 -8.19 -15.88
CA THR A 43 8.01 -8.02 -16.24
C THR A 43 7.20 -7.39 -15.11
N LEU A 44 7.43 -7.83 -13.87
CA LEU A 44 6.78 -7.25 -12.70
C LEU A 44 7.28 -5.83 -12.43
N GLY A 45 8.59 -5.60 -12.57
CA GLY A 45 9.17 -4.26 -12.46
C GLY A 45 8.52 -3.29 -13.44
N ALA A 46 8.46 -3.64 -14.73
CA ALA A 46 7.81 -2.82 -15.75
C ALA A 46 6.31 -2.57 -15.47
N GLN A 47 5.61 -3.53 -14.88
CA GLN A 47 4.22 -3.36 -14.47
C GLN A 47 4.10 -2.37 -13.30
N MET A 48 5.02 -2.43 -12.34
CA MET A 48 5.06 -1.46 -11.23
C MET A 48 5.30 -0.05 -11.76
N ASP A 49 6.27 0.15 -12.64
CA ASP A 49 6.56 1.45 -13.27
C ASP A 49 5.30 2.00 -13.96
N ALA A 50 4.59 1.16 -14.72
CA ALA A 50 3.36 1.56 -15.40
C ALA A 50 2.25 1.97 -14.42
N TRP A 51 2.09 1.27 -13.29
CA TRP A 51 1.10 1.62 -12.28
C TRP A 51 1.46 2.88 -11.51
N PHE A 52 2.73 3.08 -11.20
CA PHE A 52 3.20 4.28 -10.51
C PHE A 52 3.15 5.54 -11.40
N ALA A 53 3.18 5.40 -12.71
CA ALA A 53 3.06 6.54 -13.63
C ALA A 53 1.73 7.31 -13.49
N GLY A 54 0.66 6.66 -13.00
CA GLY A 54 -0.65 7.29 -12.78
C GLY A 54 -0.81 7.95 -11.41
N VAL A 55 0.14 7.75 -10.48
CA VAL A 55 0.00 8.20 -9.10
C VAL A 55 0.15 9.72 -8.98
N GLU A 56 -0.75 10.35 -8.25
CA GLU A 56 -0.59 11.74 -7.80
C GLU A 56 -0.31 11.83 -6.30
N ASP A 57 -1.06 11.09 -5.49
CA ASP A 57 -0.85 11.00 -4.05
C ASP A 57 -0.91 9.54 -3.59
N PHE A 58 -0.27 9.28 -2.47
CA PHE A 58 -0.38 8.00 -1.75
C PHE A 58 -1.27 8.12 -0.52
N LEU A 59 -1.97 7.04 -0.19
CA LEU A 59 -2.64 6.85 1.08
C LEU A 59 -2.09 5.58 1.73
N LEU A 60 -1.47 5.72 2.89
CA LEU A 60 -0.76 4.67 3.60
C LEU A 60 -1.35 4.47 4.98
N GLY A 61 -1.55 3.24 5.39
CA GLY A 61 -1.76 2.90 6.80
C GLY A 61 -0.45 3.04 7.58
N ARG A 62 -0.56 3.12 8.92
CA ARG A 62 0.60 3.31 9.80
C ARG A 62 1.72 2.30 9.54
N GLY A 63 1.41 1.00 9.51
CA GLY A 63 2.44 -0.04 9.34
C GLY A 63 3.18 0.10 8.01
N THR A 64 2.46 0.28 6.91
CA THR A 64 3.06 0.51 5.59
C THR A 64 3.89 1.80 5.57
N TYR A 65 3.40 2.88 6.19
CA TYR A 65 4.18 4.11 6.31
C TYR A 65 5.50 3.88 7.04
N GLU A 66 5.48 3.19 8.19
CA GLU A 66 6.69 2.93 8.98
C GLU A 66 7.73 2.10 8.20
N ILE A 67 7.28 1.06 7.48
CA ILE A 67 8.11 0.24 6.59
C ILE A 67 8.70 1.08 5.45
N PHE A 68 7.86 1.83 4.75
CA PHE A 68 8.27 2.63 3.60
C PHE A 68 9.19 3.77 4.00
N ALA A 69 8.89 4.47 5.09
CA ALA A 69 9.72 5.57 5.61
C ALA A 69 11.12 5.11 6.07
N ALA A 70 11.28 3.85 6.44
CA ALA A 70 12.58 3.27 6.79
C ALA A 70 13.42 2.93 5.55
N ALA A 71 12.79 2.56 4.42
CA ALA A 71 13.47 2.04 3.23
C ALA A 71 13.64 3.10 2.12
N TRP A 72 12.55 3.76 1.70
CA TRP A 72 12.51 4.55 0.48
C TRP A 72 13.25 5.89 0.51
N PRO A 73 13.35 6.65 1.63
CA PRO A 73 14.11 7.90 1.65
C PRO A 73 15.58 7.75 1.28
N GLN A 74 16.14 6.55 1.43
CA GLN A 74 17.54 6.24 1.11
C GLN A 74 17.69 5.59 -0.27
N ALA A 75 16.58 5.23 -0.93
CA ALA A 75 16.61 4.58 -2.24
C ALA A 75 17.08 5.60 -3.31
N PRO A 76 17.97 5.20 -4.24
CA PRO A 76 18.29 6.01 -5.39
C PRO A 76 17.03 6.27 -6.23
N THR A 77 16.81 7.50 -6.63
CA THR A 77 15.67 7.88 -7.49
C THR A 77 16.05 7.97 -8.98
N GLU A 78 17.33 7.93 -9.28
CA GLU A 78 17.84 7.94 -10.65
C GLU A 78 17.51 6.62 -11.34
N ASP A 79 16.76 6.70 -12.43
CA ASP A 79 16.26 5.56 -13.20
C ASP A 79 15.31 4.60 -12.44
N ASP A 80 14.73 5.05 -11.30
CA ASP A 80 13.71 4.31 -10.55
C ASP A 80 12.43 5.14 -10.38
N PRO A 81 11.43 4.97 -11.28
CA PRO A 81 10.16 5.72 -11.22
C PRO A 81 9.36 5.48 -9.94
N VAL A 82 9.48 4.29 -9.34
CA VAL A 82 8.80 3.95 -8.07
C VAL A 82 9.40 4.74 -6.92
N ALA A 83 10.75 4.73 -6.80
CA ALA A 83 11.46 5.48 -5.77
C ALA A 83 11.25 7.00 -5.95
N GLU A 84 11.25 7.50 -7.19
CA GLU A 84 10.96 8.90 -7.50
C GLU A 84 9.55 9.28 -7.00
N ALA A 85 8.53 8.54 -7.40
CA ALA A 85 7.15 8.82 -7.02
C ALA A 85 6.98 8.80 -5.50
N LEU A 86 7.48 7.78 -4.81
CA LEU A 86 7.38 7.64 -3.36
C LEU A 86 8.08 8.79 -2.61
N ASN A 87 9.21 9.30 -3.12
CA ASN A 87 9.95 10.38 -2.46
C ASN A 87 9.44 11.78 -2.81
N THR A 88 8.75 11.97 -3.95
CA THR A 88 8.30 13.30 -4.40
C THR A 88 6.81 13.56 -4.17
N ARG A 89 5.94 12.54 -4.24
CA ARG A 89 4.49 12.71 -4.11
C ARG A 89 4.05 12.85 -2.65
N THR A 90 2.89 13.43 -2.44
CA THR A 90 2.27 13.51 -1.11
C THR A 90 1.85 12.12 -0.61
N LYS A 91 2.14 11.84 0.66
CA LYS A 91 1.73 10.61 1.36
C LYS A 91 0.77 10.98 2.49
N HIS A 92 -0.51 10.65 2.31
CA HIS A 92 -1.52 10.77 3.37
C HIS A 92 -1.42 9.54 4.27
N VAL A 93 -1.19 9.72 5.55
CA VAL A 93 -0.95 8.63 6.51
C VAL A 93 -2.12 8.49 7.46
N ALA A 94 -2.83 7.38 7.35
CA ALA A 94 -3.92 7.03 8.26
C ALA A 94 -3.36 6.36 9.52
N SER A 95 -3.36 7.09 10.62
CA SER A 95 -2.88 6.61 11.92
C SER A 95 -3.66 7.25 13.07
N ARG A 96 -3.91 6.46 14.11
CA ARG A 96 -4.48 6.96 15.38
C ARG A 96 -3.44 7.16 16.48
N THR A 97 -2.20 6.81 16.22
CA THR A 97 -1.14 6.77 17.23
C THR A 97 0.09 7.60 16.87
N LEU A 98 0.37 7.80 15.57
CA LEU A 98 1.47 8.66 15.14
C LEU A 98 1.10 10.13 15.39
N THR A 99 2.05 10.89 15.94
CA THR A 99 1.92 12.33 16.23
C THR A 99 2.83 13.18 15.35
N SER A 100 3.83 12.57 14.71
CA SER A 100 4.76 13.21 13.78
C SER A 100 5.13 12.25 12.66
N LEU A 101 5.56 12.80 11.53
CA LEU A 101 6.01 12.06 10.36
C LEU A 101 7.31 12.67 9.86
N ASP A 102 8.35 11.84 9.70
CA ASP A 102 9.69 12.30 9.34
C ASP A 102 9.98 12.21 7.84
N TRP A 103 9.17 11.46 7.07
CA TRP A 103 9.35 11.34 5.63
C TRP A 103 8.77 12.56 4.90
N SER A 104 9.59 13.18 4.07
CA SER A 104 9.20 14.38 3.31
C SER A 104 7.92 14.16 2.50
N GLY A 105 7.00 15.14 2.53
CA GLY A 105 5.72 15.07 1.86
C GLY A 105 4.68 14.18 2.57
N ALA A 106 4.99 13.58 3.72
CA ALA A 106 4.02 12.84 4.52
C ALA A 106 3.15 13.78 5.35
N ARG A 107 1.85 13.46 5.47
CA ARG A 107 0.85 14.23 6.23
C ARG A 107 -0.10 13.27 6.93
N LEU A 108 -0.39 13.52 8.21
CA LEU A 108 -1.41 12.75 8.91
C LEU A 108 -2.80 13.04 8.34
N VAL A 109 -3.60 11.99 8.20
CA VAL A 109 -5.04 12.09 7.94
C VAL A 109 -5.72 12.49 9.25
N GLU A 110 -6.46 13.58 9.25
CA GLU A 110 -7.17 14.09 10.42
C GLU A 110 -8.63 13.62 10.44
N GLY A 111 -9.16 13.37 11.61
CA GLY A 111 -10.56 12.98 11.81
C GLY A 111 -10.88 11.55 11.40
N ASP A 112 -12.11 11.34 10.93
CA ASP A 112 -12.55 10.04 10.43
C ASP A 112 -11.89 9.72 9.09
N VAL A 113 -11.29 8.52 8.97
CA VAL A 113 -10.53 8.13 7.78
C VAL A 113 -11.41 8.01 6.53
N VAL A 114 -12.65 7.55 6.68
CA VAL A 114 -13.57 7.40 5.54
C VAL A 114 -13.98 8.76 4.99
N GLU A 115 -14.34 9.70 5.86
CA GLU A 115 -14.68 11.06 5.47
C GLU A 115 -13.48 11.79 4.85
N ALA A 116 -12.31 11.66 5.45
CA ALA A 116 -11.08 12.29 4.93
C ALA A 116 -10.69 11.73 3.55
N VAL A 117 -10.78 10.42 3.36
CA VAL A 117 -10.49 9.79 2.06
C VAL A 117 -11.53 10.18 1.02
N GLN A 118 -12.82 10.27 1.37
CA GLN A 118 -13.84 10.80 0.45
C GLN A 118 -13.49 12.21 0.01
N ALA A 119 -13.11 13.09 0.94
CA ALA A 119 -12.69 14.45 0.62
C ALA A 119 -11.44 14.53 -0.26
N LEU A 120 -10.50 13.58 -0.11
CA LEU A 120 -9.35 13.45 -1.02
C LEU A 120 -9.77 13.01 -2.41
N ARG A 121 -10.72 12.08 -2.53
CA ARG A 121 -11.26 11.62 -3.82
C ARG A 121 -12.05 12.69 -4.56
N ASP A 122 -12.74 13.57 -3.84
CA ASP A 122 -13.54 14.64 -4.44
C ASP A 122 -12.67 15.73 -5.12
N ARG A 123 -11.36 15.72 -4.92
CA ARG A 123 -10.44 16.59 -5.64
C ARG A 123 -10.26 16.10 -7.08
N ASP A 124 -9.90 17.02 -7.97
CA ASP A 124 -9.40 16.67 -9.29
C ASP A 124 -7.95 16.24 -9.20
N GLY A 125 -7.53 15.36 -10.11
CA GLY A 125 -6.15 14.88 -10.19
C GLY A 125 -6.03 13.44 -10.63
N GLY A 126 -4.80 12.93 -10.61
CA GLY A 126 -4.45 11.55 -10.87
C GLY A 126 -4.87 10.60 -9.75
N GLU A 127 -4.37 9.39 -9.80
CA GLU A 127 -4.76 8.33 -8.84
C GLU A 127 -4.35 8.66 -7.40
N LEU A 128 -5.24 8.35 -6.45
CA LEU A 128 -4.91 8.18 -5.04
C LEU A 128 -4.60 6.69 -4.84
N GLN A 129 -3.31 6.34 -4.72
CA GLN A 129 -2.90 4.95 -4.59
C GLN A 129 -2.71 4.52 -3.13
N VAL A 130 -3.20 3.33 -2.82
CA VAL A 130 -3.09 2.67 -1.50
C VAL A 130 -2.23 1.43 -1.64
N HIS A 131 -1.15 1.35 -0.86
CA HIS A 131 -0.22 0.22 -0.81
C HIS A 131 -0.22 -0.48 0.58
N GLY A 132 -1.37 -0.53 1.20
CA GLY A 132 -1.54 -1.05 2.57
C GLY A 132 -1.73 0.09 3.59
N SER A 133 -1.90 -0.19 4.86
CA SER A 133 -1.84 -1.53 5.46
C SER A 133 -3.17 -2.28 5.25
N PRO A 134 -3.20 -3.60 5.43
CA PRO A 134 -4.39 -4.43 5.17
C PRO A 134 -5.65 -3.94 5.90
N GLY A 135 -5.52 -3.51 7.16
CA GLY A 135 -6.63 -2.96 7.92
C GLY A 135 -7.24 -1.68 7.33
N LEU A 136 -6.39 -0.81 6.75
CA LEU A 136 -6.86 0.36 6.00
C LEU A 136 -7.61 -0.07 4.75
N VAL A 137 -7.03 -0.96 3.95
CA VAL A 137 -7.67 -1.47 2.72
C VAL A 137 -9.03 -2.08 3.02
N GLN A 138 -9.15 -2.90 4.06
CA GLN A 138 -10.42 -3.48 4.49
C GLN A 138 -11.44 -2.41 4.89
N THR A 139 -11.01 -1.34 5.55
CA THR A 139 -11.88 -0.20 5.91
C THR A 139 -12.41 0.48 4.66
N LEU A 140 -11.54 0.77 3.68
CA LEU A 140 -11.92 1.40 2.42
C LEU A 140 -12.85 0.53 1.57
N LEU A 141 -12.62 -0.79 1.54
CA LEU A 141 -13.50 -1.75 0.85
C LEU A 141 -14.90 -1.79 1.49
N ARG A 142 -14.99 -1.81 2.83
CA ARG A 142 -16.29 -1.77 3.52
C ARG A 142 -17.04 -0.48 3.28
N ALA A 143 -16.33 0.64 3.14
CA ALA A 143 -16.91 1.95 2.89
C ALA A 143 -17.25 2.19 1.40
N ASP A 144 -16.99 1.23 0.51
CA ASP A 144 -17.24 1.34 -0.94
C ASP A 144 -16.44 2.47 -1.60
N LEU A 145 -15.22 2.72 -1.14
CA LEU A 145 -14.37 3.80 -1.62
C LEU A 145 -13.36 3.35 -2.70
N VAL A 146 -13.15 2.06 -2.87
CA VAL A 146 -12.14 1.52 -3.79
C VAL A 146 -12.72 1.39 -5.19
N ASP A 147 -12.12 2.08 -6.16
CA ASP A 147 -12.53 2.03 -7.57
C ASP A 147 -11.82 0.90 -8.33
N GLU A 148 -10.55 0.61 -7.99
CA GLU A 148 -9.74 -0.41 -8.66
C GLU A 148 -8.88 -1.16 -7.64
N LEU A 149 -8.76 -2.47 -7.83
CA LEU A 149 -7.92 -3.35 -7.05
C LEU A 149 -6.89 -4.03 -7.99
N ARG A 150 -5.62 -3.65 -7.85
CA ARG A 150 -4.50 -4.21 -8.61
C ARG A 150 -3.77 -5.21 -7.72
N LEU A 151 -3.81 -6.48 -8.07
CA LEU A 151 -3.18 -7.54 -7.30
C LEU A 151 -2.08 -8.24 -8.10
N VAL A 152 -0.91 -8.35 -7.49
CA VAL A 152 0.13 -9.29 -7.91
C VAL A 152 0.03 -10.51 -7.01
N VAL A 153 -0.33 -11.65 -7.59
CA VAL A 153 -0.53 -12.90 -6.86
C VAL A 153 0.68 -13.80 -7.06
N ALA A 154 1.50 -13.96 -6.02
CA ALA A 154 2.60 -14.91 -6.04
C ALA A 154 2.09 -16.36 -5.89
N PRO A 155 2.67 -17.35 -6.61
CA PRO A 155 2.20 -18.72 -6.60
C PRO A 155 2.68 -19.50 -5.36
N VAL A 156 2.44 -18.94 -4.18
CA VAL A 156 2.81 -19.53 -2.88
C VAL A 156 1.63 -19.55 -1.93
N VAL A 157 1.66 -20.47 -0.98
CA VAL A 157 0.73 -20.59 0.15
C VAL A 157 1.56 -20.57 1.42
N LEU A 158 1.29 -19.66 2.34
CA LEU A 158 2.04 -19.51 3.58
C LEU A 158 1.29 -20.08 4.80
N GLY A 159 -0.03 -20.06 4.79
CA GLY A 159 -0.88 -20.59 5.86
C GLY A 159 -1.07 -19.65 7.06
N GLU A 160 -0.18 -18.68 7.25
CA GLU A 160 -0.20 -17.69 8.34
C GLU A 160 0.18 -16.30 7.82
N GLY A 161 -0.03 -15.25 8.62
CA GLY A 161 0.26 -13.87 8.30
C GLY A 161 -0.99 -13.01 8.10
N GLU A 162 -0.80 -11.70 7.98
CA GLU A 162 -1.89 -10.74 7.73
C GLU A 162 -2.46 -10.93 6.32
N ARG A 163 -3.80 -10.94 6.22
CA ARG A 163 -4.53 -11.17 4.97
C ARG A 163 -5.15 -9.87 4.45
N LEU A 164 -5.14 -9.73 3.13
CA LEU A 164 -5.79 -8.59 2.45
C LEU A 164 -7.29 -8.56 2.74
N PHE A 165 -7.96 -9.69 2.59
CA PHE A 165 -9.39 -9.80 2.83
C PHE A 165 -9.66 -10.41 4.18
N GLY A 166 -10.28 -9.62 5.08
CA GLY A 166 -10.74 -10.07 6.38
C GLY A 166 -12.17 -10.62 6.31
N GLU A 167 -12.64 -11.14 7.45
CA GLU A 167 -14.04 -11.53 7.60
C GLU A 167 -14.97 -10.32 7.42
N GLY A 168 -16.12 -10.54 6.79
CA GLY A 168 -17.15 -9.50 6.59
C GLY A 168 -16.82 -8.46 5.52
N VAL A 169 -15.80 -8.69 4.68
CA VAL A 169 -15.65 -7.91 3.45
C VAL A 169 -16.82 -8.22 2.52
N ILE A 170 -17.50 -7.17 2.07
CA ILE A 170 -18.68 -7.31 1.20
C ILE A 170 -18.24 -7.86 -0.15
N PRO A 171 -18.88 -8.94 -0.65
CA PRO A 171 -18.57 -9.45 -1.99
C PRO A 171 -18.80 -8.38 -3.05
N ARG A 172 -17.89 -8.28 -3.99
CA ARG A 172 -17.95 -7.40 -5.17
C ARG A 172 -17.91 -8.26 -6.42
N SER A 173 -18.68 -7.89 -7.40
CA SER A 173 -18.72 -8.53 -8.74
C SER A 173 -18.25 -7.53 -9.80
#